data_e98af01d4dd1b0b35d3c44adc598115d
#
_entry.id   e98af01d4dd1b0b35d3c44adc598115d
#
_cell.length_a   1.000
_cell.length_b   1.000
_cell.length_c   1.000
_cell.angle_alpha   90.00
_cell.angle_beta   90.00
_cell.angle_gamma   90.00
#
_symmetry.space_group_name_H-M   'P 1'
#
loop_
_entity.id
_entity.type
_entity.pdbx_description
1 polymer ?
#
loop_
_entity_poly.entity_id
_entity_poly.type
_entity_poly.pdbx_seq_one_letter_code
_entity_poly.pdbx_strand_id
1 'polypeptide(L)'
;MTEITCGALLFDLDGVLVDSTPAVIRVWSRWAIAHGFDPNEVVRRAHGRPSIATVRDYLPDADAEAENREVERGELEDLDGVVPLPGARELLNALPPERWTIVTSCTRRLAQTRLRAAGLPVPDRLVTCDDIKNGKPDPEPYLKGASFLGLTAKDCVVVEDAPAGIRSGKAAGARVIACRTTAHESELRHAGADWVVANCKSISFSPSSTRDDELRLVLDSEPVILAR
;
A
#
# COMPACT_ATOMS: atom_id res chain seq x y z
N MET A 1 -18.16 7.90 -13.66
CA MET A 1 -16.85 8.55 -13.47
C MET A 1 -17.00 9.66 -12.45
N THR A 2 -16.10 9.70 -11.46
CA THR A 2 -16.09 10.70 -10.38
C THR A 2 -14.83 11.55 -10.51
N GLU A 3 -14.97 12.87 -10.46
CA GLU A 3 -13.85 13.80 -10.49
C GLU A 3 -13.52 14.26 -9.08
N ILE A 4 -12.22 14.25 -8.72
CA ILE A 4 -11.73 14.69 -7.40
C ILE A 4 -10.47 15.52 -7.56
N THR A 5 -10.18 16.39 -6.58
CA THR A 5 -8.93 17.16 -6.51
C THR A 5 -8.18 16.87 -5.22
N CYS A 6 -6.84 16.92 -5.25
CA CYS A 6 -6.00 16.78 -4.06
C CYS A 6 -4.63 17.44 -4.28
N GLY A 7 -3.91 17.71 -3.20
CA GLY A 7 -2.55 18.22 -3.26
C GLY A 7 -1.53 17.16 -3.69
N ALA A 8 -1.72 15.90 -3.26
CA ALA A 8 -0.84 14.78 -3.59
C ALA A 8 -1.49 13.43 -3.40
N LEU A 9 -0.84 12.38 -3.94
CA LEU A 9 -1.20 10.97 -3.75
C LEU A 9 -0.19 10.25 -2.85
N LEU A 10 -0.71 9.49 -1.88
CA LEU A 10 0.07 8.64 -0.98
C LEU A 10 -0.29 7.18 -1.30
N PHE A 11 0.59 6.50 -2.03
CA PHE A 11 0.35 5.13 -2.48
C PHE A 11 0.85 4.11 -1.46
N ASP A 12 0.05 3.10 -1.14
CA ASP A 12 0.64 1.84 -0.68
C ASP A 12 1.42 1.18 -1.82
N LEU A 13 2.23 0.19 -1.51
CA LEU A 13 3.08 -0.51 -2.48
C LEU A 13 2.43 -1.81 -2.94
N ASP A 14 2.34 -2.79 -2.04
CA ASP A 14 1.93 -4.15 -2.35
C ASP A 14 0.40 -4.24 -2.45
N GLY A 15 -0.11 -4.72 -3.57
CA GLY A 15 -1.54 -4.73 -3.86
C GLY A 15 -2.08 -3.43 -4.45
N VAL A 16 -1.27 -2.36 -4.51
CA VAL A 16 -1.63 -1.08 -5.17
C VAL A 16 -0.78 -0.84 -6.42
N LEU A 17 0.54 -0.78 -6.25
CA LEU A 17 1.50 -0.52 -7.33
C LEU A 17 2.15 -1.81 -7.85
N VAL A 18 2.39 -2.76 -6.96
CA VAL A 18 3.09 -4.02 -7.23
C VAL A 18 2.22 -5.20 -6.81
N ASP A 19 2.10 -6.19 -7.68
CA ASP A 19 1.67 -7.52 -7.30
C ASP A 19 2.89 -8.30 -6.83
N SER A 20 3.00 -8.48 -5.53
CA SER A 20 4.01 -9.33 -4.87
C SER A 20 3.40 -10.62 -4.32
N THR A 21 2.10 -10.81 -4.48
CA THR A 21 1.32 -11.90 -3.89
C THR A 21 1.93 -13.29 -4.14
N PRO A 22 2.37 -13.64 -5.37
CA PRO A 22 2.94 -14.96 -5.62
C PRO A 22 4.21 -15.23 -4.81
N ALA A 23 5.10 -14.25 -4.70
CA ALA A 23 6.34 -14.35 -3.93
C ALA A 23 6.05 -14.43 -2.41
N VAL A 24 5.19 -13.55 -1.90
CA VAL A 24 4.76 -13.53 -0.50
C VAL A 24 4.14 -14.89 -0.10
N ILE A 25 3.26 -15.44 -0.91
CA ILE A 25 2.65 -16.77 -0.66
C ILE A 25 3.75 -17.84 -0.54
N ARG A 26 4.71 -17.89 -1.44
CA ARG A 26 5.78 -18.90 -1.39
C ARG A 26 6.66 -18.75 -0.17
N VAL A 27 7.08 -17.54 0.16
CA VAL A 27 7.96 -17.27 1.31
C VAL A 27 7.27 -17.63 2.62
N TRP A 28 6.06 -17.07 2.84
CA TRP A 28 5.32 -17.31 4.07
C TRP A 28 4.82 -18.76 4.21
N SER A 29 4.51 -19.43 3.09
CA SER A 29 4.17 -20.85 3.13
C SER A 29 5.36 -21.70 3.56
N ARG A 30 6.57 -21.43 3.05
CA ARG A 30 7.79 -22.13 3.50
C ARG A 30 8.04 -21.91 4.99
N TRP A 31 7.93 -20.66 5.44
CA TRP A 31 8.10 -20.31 6.86
C TRP A 31 7.05 -21.00 7.73
N ALA A 32 5.78 -20.98 7.35
CA ALA A 32 4.70 -21.62 8.08
C ALA A 32 4.92 -23.13 8.21
N ILE A 33 5.27 -23.82 7.11
CA ILE A 33 5.54 -25.26 7.12
C ILE A 33 6.73 -25.59 8.05
N ALA A 34 7.81 -24.80 8.01
CA ALA A 34 8.98 -25.02 8.85
C ALA A 34 8.66 -24.93 10.36
N HIS A 35 7.65 -24.16 10.73
CA HIS A 35 7.20 -23.98 12.12
C HIS A 35 5.91 -24.78 12.47
N GLY A 36 5.39 -25.58 11.55
CA GLY A 36 4.21 -26.43 11.80
C GLY A 36 2.88 -25.69 11.83
N PHE A 37 2.79 -24.53 11.19
CA PHE A 37 1.55 -23.73 11.05
C PHE A 37 0.84 -23.99 9.71
N ASP A 38 -0.45 -23.66 9.65
CA ASP A 38 -1.20 -23.67 8.39
C ASP A 38 -0.74 -22.52 7.48
N PRO A 39 -0.18 -22.83 6.29
CA PRO A 39 0.29 -21.81 5.36
C PRO A 39 -0.77 -20.79 4.94
N ASN A 40 -2.01 -21.23 4.72
CA ASN A 40 -3.08 -20.35 4.27
C ASN A 40 -3.46 -19.31 5.35
N GLU A 41 -3.44 -19.74 6.61
CA GLU A 41 -3.73 -18.86 7.73
C GLU A 41 -2.61 -17.83 7.92
N VAL A 42 -1.35 -18.29 7.88
CA VAL A 42 -0.18 -17.40 8.04
C VAL A 42 -0.12 -16.38 6.91
N VAL A 43 -0.27 -16.78 5.64
CA VAL A 43 -0.28 -15.89 4.48
C VAL A 43 -1.36 -14.83 4.61
N ARG A 44 -2.59 -15.24 4.93
CA ARG A 44 -3.71 -14.29 5.13
C ARG A 44 -3.41 -13.28 6.24
N ARG A 45 -2.77 -13.70 7.34
CA ARG A 45 -2.45 -12.83 8.47
C ARG A 45 -1.27 -11.90 8.20
N ALA A 46 -0.33 -12.32 7.37
CA ALA A 46 0.83 -11.51 6.98
C ALA A 46 0.47 -10.35 6.04
N HIS A 47 -0.65 -10.46 5.32
CA HIS A 47 -1.02 -9.50 4.29
C HIS A 47 -1.24 -8.08 4.85
N GLY A 48 -0.60 -7.07 4.22
CA GLY A 48 -0.74 -5.65 4.58
C GLY A 48 -0.13 -5.23 5.92
N ARG A 49 0.65 -6.11 6.57
CA ARG A 49 1.27 -5.88 7.89
C ARG A 49 2.80 -5.96 7.81
N PRO A 50 3.52 -5.29 8.72
CA PRO A 50 4.94 -5.55 8.91
C PRO A 50 5.18 -7.04 9.25
N SER A 51 6.13 -7.68 8.58
CA SER A 51 6.44 -9.11 8.77
C SER A 51 6.76 -9.46 10.21
N ILE A 52 7.51 -8.61 10.93
CA ILE A 52 7.85 -8.78 12.35
C ILE A 52 6.60 -8.92 13.24
N ALA A 53 5.52 -8.21 12.92
CA ALA A 53 4.27 -8.29 13.70
C ALA A 53 3.59 -9.66 13.53
N THR A 54 3.65 -10.22 12.32
CA THR A 54 3.13 -11.57 12.06
C THR A 54 3.98 -12.62 12.75
N VAL A 55 5.30 -12.51 12.66
CA VAL A 55 6.22 -13.42 13.37
C VAL A 55 5.95 -13.45 14.88
N ARG A 56 5.82 -12.29 15.52
CA ARG A 56 5.53 -12.19 16.96
C ARG A 56 4.18 -12.81 17.35
N ASP A 57 3.19 -12.73 16.47
CA ASP A 57 1.87 -13.33 16.73
C ASP A 57 1.93 -14.87 16.76
N TYR A 58 2.78 -15.49 15.93
CA TYR A 58 2.90 -16.95 15.82
C TYR A 58 3.98 -17.54 16.71
N LEU A 59 5.04 -16.80 16.96
CA LEU A 59 6.22 -17.23 17.74
C LEU A 59 6.55 -16.21 18.83
N PRO A 60 5.67 -16.01 19.84
CA PRO A 60 5.86 -14.98 20.87
C PRO A 60 7.11 -15.19 21.74
N ASP A 61 7.57 -16.44 21.89
CA ASP A 61 8.71 -16.81 22.72
C ASP A 61 10.03 -16.98 21.93
N ALA A 62 10.01 -16.83 20.60
CA ALA A 62 11.20 -16.94 19.76
C ALA A 62 11.95 -15.60 19.63
N ASP A 63 13.17 -15.66 19.08
CA ASP A 63 13.87 -14.47 18.61
C ASP A 63 13.18 -13.94 17.34
N ALA A 64 12.15 -13.11 17.55
CA ALA A 64 11.32 -12.56 16.48
C ALA A 64 12.14 -11.78 15.43
N GLU A 65 13.25 -11.17 15.83
CA GLU A 65 14.14 -10.43 14.95
C GLU A 65 14.92 -11.39 14.03
N ALA A 66 15.37 -12.54 14.56
CA ALA A 66 16.03 -13.56 13.76
C ALA A 66 15.07 -14.17 12.74
N GLU A 67 13.87 -14.56 13.17
CA GLU A 67 12.83 -15.11 12.32
C GLU A 67 12.39 -14.11 11.23
N ASN A 68 12.21 -12.85 11.61
CA ASN A 68 11.87 -11.80 10.65
C ASN A 68 12.94 -11.59 9.57
N ARG A 69 14.23 -11.69 9.95
CA ARG A 69 15.33 -11.63 8.97
C ARG A 69 15.27 -12.76 7.94
N GLU A 70 14.87 -13.96 8.35
CA GLU A 70 14.72 -15.11 7.43
C GLU A 70 13.56 -14.86 6.44
N VAL A 71 12.42 -14.37 6.92
CA VAL A 71 11.28 -14.01 6.05
C VAL A 71 11.71 -12.92 5.07
N GLU A 72 12.29 -11.82 5.57
CA GLU A 72 12.72 -10.70 4.73
C GLU A 72 13.78 -11.13 3.69
N ARG A 73 14.71 -11.97 4.08
CA ARG A 73 15.69 -12.56 3.13
C ARG A 73 14.98 -13.33 2.03
N GLY A 74 14.02 -14.19 2.40
CA GLY A 74 13.23 -14.94 1.43
C GLY A 74 12.48 -14.04 0.44
N GLU A 75 11.88 -12.94 0.94
CA GLU A 75 11.16 -11.99 0.10
C GLU A 75 12.07 -11.13 -0.79
N LEU A 76 13.33 -10.91 -0.38
CA LEU A 76 14.34 -10.23 -1.19
C LEU A 76 14.91 -11.13 -2.31
N GLU A 77 15.01 -12.43 -2.05
CA GLU A 77 15.57 -13.42 -2.99
C GLU A 77 14.52 -13.95 -3.98
N ASP A 78 13.25 -14.06 -3.56
CA ASP A 78 12.14 -14.58 -4.37
C ASP A 78 11.34 -13.42 -4.99
N LEU A 79 11.72 -13.05 -6.21
CA LEU A 79 11.05 -11.98 -6.97
C LEU A 79 10.26 -12.52 -8.16
N ASP A 80 10.10 -13.83 -8.27
CA ASP A 80 9.33 -14.43 -9.35
C ASP A 80 7.85 -14.05 -9.23
N GLY A 81 7.28 -13.50 -10.31
CA GLY A 81 5.92 -12.99 -10.34
C GLY A 81 5.72 -11.62 -9.66
N VAL A 82 6.80 -10.95 -9.21
CA VAL A 82 6.72 -9.55 -8.77
C VAL A 82 6.63 -8.65 -10.00
N VAL A 83 5.44 -8.11 -10.25
CA VAL A 83 5.13 -7.31 -11.45
C VAL A 83 4.35 -6.04 -11.10
N PRO A 84 4.35 -5.01 -11.97
CA PRO A 84 3.50 -3.84 -11.74
C PRO A 84 2.02 -4.22 -11.89
N LEU A 85 1.17 -3.70 -11.01
CA LEU A 85 -0.28 -3.82 -11.17
C LEU A 85 -0.78 -2.94 -12.32
N PRO A 86 -1.94 -3.29 -12.93
CA PRO A 86 -2.46 -2.56 -14.08
C PRO A 86 -2.66 -1.07 -13.80
N GLY A 87 -2.08 -0.23 -14.66
CA GLY A 87 -2.15 1.23 -14.59
C GLY A 87 -1.16 1.89 -13.63
N ALA A 88 -0.41 1.12 -12.81
CA ALA A 88 0.53 1.68 -11.84
C ALA A 88 1.64 2.50 -12.52
N ARG A 89 2.27 1.95 -13.56
CA ARG A 89 3.35 2.62 -14.30
C ARG A 89 2.87 3.88 -15.01
N GLU A 90 1.75 3.78 -15.70
CA GLU A 90 1.15 4.88 -16.45
C GLU A 90 0.75 6.02 -15.53
N LEU A 91 0.14 5.71 -14.38
CA LEU A 91 -0.28 6.70 -13.40
C LEU A 91 0.93 7.41 -12.79
N LEU A 92 1.94 6.66 -12.32
CA LEU A 92 3.15 7.25 -11.72
C LEU A 92 3.93 8.12 -12.70
N ASN A 93 4.00 7.73 -13.98
CA ASN A 93 4.68 8.52 -15.02
C ASN A 93 3.90 9.77 -15.43
N ALA A 94 2.58 9.79 -15.26
CA ALA A 94 1.75 10.96 -15.57
C ALA A 94 1.76 12.01 -14.46
N LEU A 95 2.00 11.60 -13.21
CA LEU A 95 1.97 12.47 -12.04
C LEU A 95 3.30 13.28 -11.91
N PRO A 96 3.24 14.56 -11.50
CA PRO A 96 4.44 15.29 -11.12
C PRO A 96 5.18 14.57 -9.97
N PRO A 97 6.51 14.38 -10.05
CA PRO A 97 7.27 13.61 -9.05
C PRO A 97 7.14 14.11 -7.61
N GLU A 98 6.95 15.41 -7.43
CA GLU A 98 6.80 16.09 -6.14
C GLU A 98 5.38 15.96 -5.56
N ARG A 99 4.43 15.36 -6.29
CA ARG A 99 3.03 15.23 -5.90
C ARG A 99 2.62 13.82 -5.54
N TRP A 100 3.56 12.92 -5.35
CA TRP A 100 3.25 11.59 -4.85
C TRP A 100 4.41 10.99 -4.07
N THR A 101 4.10 10.06 -3.18
CA THR A 101 5.09 9.22 -2.50
C THR A 101 4.48 7.86 -2.17
N ILE A 102 5.33 6.95 -1.70
CA ILE A 102 4.96 5.59 -1.30
C ILE A 102 4.99 5.50 0.23
N VAL A 103 3.99 4.82 0.80
CA VAL A 103 3.83 4.57 2.23
C VAL A 103 3.54 3.09 2.43
N THR A 104 4.55 2.30 2.75
CA THR A 104 4.48 0.83 2.82
C THR A 104 4.84 0.27 4.19
N SER A 105 4.32 -0.93 4.48
CA SER A 105 4.71 -1.74 5.64
C SER A 105 6.00 -2.52 5.46
N CYS A 106 6.58 -2.52 4.26
CA CYS A 106 7.88 -3.14 3.97
C CYS A 106 9.04 -2.37 4.58
N THR A 107 10.20 -3.04 4.75
CA THR A 107 11.48 -2.36 4.95
C THR A 107 11.87 -1.59 3.69
N ARG A 108 12.72 -0.59 3.85
CA ARG A 108 13.20 0.24 2.72
C ARG A 108 13.88 -0.61 1.63
N ARG A 109 14.68 -1.57 2.06
CA ARG A 109 15.38 -2.48 1.15
C ARG A 109 14.40 -3.30 0.31
N LEU A 110 13.39 -3.90 0.95
CA LEU A 110 12.39 -4.71 0.26
C LEU A 110 11.52 -3.87 -0.69
N ALA A 111 11.05 -2.71 -0.25
CA ALA A 111 10.26 -1.79 -1.08
C ALA A 111 11.01 -1.39 -2.35
N GLN A 112 12.28 -0.97 -2.22
CA GLN A 112 13.11 -0.61 -3.38
C GLN A 112 13.38 -1.81 -4.31
N THR A 113 13.56 -3.00 -3.75
CA THR A 113 13.77 -4.22 -4.53
C THR A 113 12.54 -4.58 -5.35
N ARG A 114 11.34 -4.54 -4.75
CA ARG A 114 10.06 -4.78 -5.44
C ARG A 114 9.77 -3.74 -6.53
N LEU A 115 9.99 -2.45 -6.24
CA LEU A 115 9.83 -1.39 -7.24
C LEU A 115 10.73 -1.60 -8.46
N ARG A 116 12.02 -1.94 -8.24
CA ARG A 116 12.96 -2.22 -9.34
C ARG A 116 12.57 -3.47 -10.12
N ALA A 117 12.18 -4.55 -9.45
CA ALA A 117 11.73 -5.78 -10.09
C ALA A 117 10.48 -5.53 -10.96
N ALA A 118 9.52 -4.73 -10.48
CA ALA A 118 8.36 -4.31 -11.23
C ALA A 118 8.64 -3.25 -12.31
N GLY A 119 9.88 -2.71 -12.38
CA GLY A 119 10.26 -1.65 -13.32
C GLY A 119 9.48 -0.35 -13.08
N LEU A 120 9.17 -0.05 -11.83
CA LEU A 120 8.53 1.19 -11.39
C LEU A 120 9.53 2.21 -10.88
N PRO A 121 9.25 3.52 -10.95
CA PRO A 121 10.12 4.54 -10.39
C PRO A 121 10.21 4.40 -8.87
N VAL A 122 11.43 4.61 -8.35
CA VAL A 122 11.69 4.67 -6.91
C VAL A 122 11.74 6.13 -6.52
N PRO A 123 10.80 6.65 -5.71
CA PRO A 123 10.84 8.05 -5.29
C PRO A 123 12.02 8.31 -4.35
N ASP A 124 12.55 9.53 -4.36
CA ASP A 124 13.66 9.95 -3.47
C ASP A 124 13.31 9.78 -1.99
N ARG A 125 12.05 10.00 -1.66
CA ARG A 125 11.50 9.82 -0.32
C ARG A 125 10.32 8.86 -0.37
N LEU A 126 10.35 7.86 0.48
CA LEU A 126 9.24 6.94 0.73
C LEU A 126 9.18 6.62 2.22
N VAL A 127 8.00 6.35 2.73
CA VAL A 127 7.79 5.91 4.13
C VAL A 127 7.76 4.39 4.15
N THR A 128 8.54 3.81 5.03
CA THR A 128 8.67 2.37 5.24
C THR A 128 8.50 2.04 6.73
N CYS A 129 8.45 0.77 7.09
CA CYS A 129 8.42 0.40 8.51
C CYS A 129 9.66 0.88 9.28
N ASP A 130 10.78 1.13 8.60
CA ASP A 130 12.01 1.64 9.22
C ASP A 130 11.89 3.11 9.67
N ASP A 131 10.88 3.83 9.19
CA ASP A 131 10.71 5.26 9.39
C ASP A 131 9.69 5.61 10.48
N ILE A 132 8.94 4.65 11.00
CA ILE A 132 7.78 4.84 11.87
C ILE A 132 7.89 3.99 13.13
N LYS A 133 7.15 4.37 14.15
CA LYS A 133 7.02 3.57 15.39
C LYS A 133 5.79 2.67 15.33
N ASN A 134 4.68 3.23 14.83
CA ASN A 134 3.40 2.54 14.76
C ASN A 134 3.01 2.34 13.29
N GLY A 135 2.88 1.07 12.89
CA GLY A 135 2.43 0.71 11.55
C GLY A 135 0.91 0.82 11.39
N LYS A 136 0.42 0.67 10.16
CA LYS A 136 -1.01 0.59 9.83
C LYS A 136 -1.73 -0.41 10.77
N PRO A 137 -2.86 -0.08 11.41
CA PRO A 137 -3.80 1.01 11.09
C PRO A 137 -3.54 2.35 11.80
N ASP A 138 -2.40 2.55 12.49
CA ASP A 138 -2.05 3.83 13.09
C ASP A 138 -1.92 4.91 11.98
N PRO A 139 -2.28 6.19 12.22
CA PRO A 139 -2.17 7.26 11.24
C PRO A 139 -0.72 7.67 10.93
N GLU A 140 0.25 7.32 11.76
CA GLU A 140 1.64 7.78 11.67
C GLU A 140 2.25 7.62 10.26
N PRO A 141 2.08 6.48 9.53
CA PRO A 141 2.67 6.31 8.22
C PRO A 141 2.19 7.36 7.21
N TYR A 142 0.88 7.62 7.14
CA TYR A 142 0.32 8.57 6.18
C TYR A 142 0.51 10.03 6.58
N LEU A 143 0.53 10.34 7.89
CA LEU A 143 0.94 11.66 8.38
C LEU A 143 2.37 11.97 7.96
N LYS A 144 3.28 11.00 8.09
CA LYS A 144 4.67 11.14 7.67
C LYS A 144 4.80 11.28 6.15
N GLY A 145 4.04 10.48 5.38
CA GLY A 145 4.02 10.59 3.91
C GLY A 145 3.59 11.96 3.42
N ALA A 146 2.52 12.52 3.98
CA ALA A 146 2.08 13.88 3.67
C ALA A 146 3.14 14.93 4.03
N SER A 147 3.75 14.80 5.20
CA SER A 147 4.84 15.68 5.66
C SER A 147 6.05 15.66 4.72
N PHE A 148 6.39 14.53 4.10
CA PHE A 148 7.48 14.43 3.13
C PHE A 148 7.24 15.29 1.88
N LEU A 149 5.97 15.52 1.54
CA LEU A 149 5.55 16.34 0.41
C LEU A 149 5.23 17.80 0.82
N GLY A 150 5.47 18.16 2.09
CA GLY A 150 5.17 19.50 2.61
C GLY A 150 3.67 19.81 2.76
N LEU A 151 2.83 18.75 2.83
CA LEU A 151 1.38 18.83 2.89
C LEU A 151 0.84 18.27 4.22
N THR A 152 -0.44 18.52 4.48
CA THR A 152 -1.18 17.80 5.51
C THR A 152 -1.90 16.59 4.90
N ALA A 153 -2.16 15.55 5.69
CA ALA A 153 -2.85 14.37 5.18
C ALA A 153 -4.26 14.69 4.64
N LYS A 154 -4.91 15.75 5.13
CA LYS A 154 -6.23 16.22 4.65
C LYS A 154 -6.20 16.71 3.21
N ASP A 155 -5.05 17.22 2.77
CA ASP A 155 -4.85 17.72 1.41
C ASP A 155 -4.50 16.57 0.45
N CYS A 156 -4.22 15.38 0.97
CA CYS A 156 -3.80 14.21 0.21
C CYS A 156 -4.95 13.21 -0.01
N VAL A 157 -4.75 12.37 -1.01
CA VAL A 157 -5.55 11.17 -1.22
C VAL A 157 -4.64 9.96 -1.06
N VAL A 158 -5.04 9.02 -0.20
CA VAL A 158 -4.37 7.72 -0.02
C VAL A 158 -4.92 6.74 -1.06
N VAL A 159 -4.05 5.92 -1.64
CA VAL A 159 -4.43 4.81 -2.51
C VAL A 159 -3.99 3.52 -1.83
N GLU A 160 -4.94 2.64 -1.52
CA GLU A 160 -4.77 1.46 -0.68
C GLU A 160 -5.56 0.26 -1.20
N ASP A 161 -5.26 -0.94 -0.70
CA ASP A 161 -5.96 -2.18 -1.06
C ASP A 161 -6.41 -2.99 0.16
N ALA A 162 -5.87 -2.66 1.35
CA ALA A 162 -6.07 -3.41 2.58
C ALA A 162 -6.86 -2.61 3.64
N PRO A 163 -7.77 -3.27 4.40
CA PRO A 163 -8.55 -2.60 5.45
C PRO A 163 -7.71 -1.87 6.51
N ALA A 164 -6.54 -2.38 6.85
CA ALA A 164 -5.65 -1.74 7.84
C ALA A 164 -5.11 -0.41 7.33
N GLY A 165 -4.67 -0.37 6.06
CA GLY A 165 -4.16 0.84 5.45
C GLY A 165 -5.24 1.89 5.19
N ILE A 166 -6.45 1.45 4.78
CA ILE A 166 -7.60 2.36 4.66
C ILE A 166 -7.89 3.04 6.00
N ARG A 167 -7.97 2.26 7.09
CA ARG A 167 -8.16 2.84 8.44
C ARG A 167 -7.05 3.79 8.84
N SER A 168 -5.80 3.48 8.50
CA SER A 168 -4.66 4.36 8.73
C SER A 168 -4.79 5.70 7.99
N GLY A 169 -5.13 5.67 6.69
CA GLY A 169 -5.39 6.87 5.89
C GLY A 169 -6.54 7.71 6.43
N LYS A 170 -7.65 7.06 6.81
CA LYS A 170 -8.80 7.74 7.42
C LYS A 170 -8.47 8.35 8.78
N ALA A 171 -7.72 7.64 9.62
CA ALA A 171 -7.26 8.14 10.93
C ALA A 171 -6.30 9.34 10.76
N ALA A 172 -5.49 9.37 9.70
CA ALA A 172 -4.67 10.53 9.35
C ALA A 172 -5.48 11.74 8.85
N GLY A 173 -6.77 11.55 8.55
CA GLY A 173 -7.67 12.58 8.02
C GLY A 173 -7.67 12.68 6.50
N ALA A 174 -7.01 11.76 5.79
CA ALA A 174 -7.00 11.71 4.34
C ALA A 174 -8.31 11.13 3.76
N ARG A 175 -8.57 11.45 2.50
CA ARG A 175 -9.53 10.69 1.69
C ARG A 175 -8.83 9.46 1.12
N VAL A 176 -9.58 8.37 0.92
CA VAL A 176 -8.99 7.08 0.53
C VAL A 176 -9.68 6.51 -0.70
N ILE A 177 -8.89 6.23 -1.74
CA ILE A 177 -9.26 5.37 -2.86
C ILE A 177 -8.79 3.95 -2.52
N ALA A 178 -9.70 2.99 -2.54
CA ALA A 178 -9.35 1.58 -2.33
C ALA A 178 -9.33 0.82 -3.67
N CYS A 179 -8.25 0.08 -3.91
CA CYS A 179 -8.12 -0.86 -5.03
C CYS A 179 -8.63 -2.25 -4.60
N ARG A 180 -9.50 -2.88 -5.43
CA ARG A 180 -10.05 -4.24 -5.16
C ARG A 180 -9.08 -5.33 -5.63
N THR A 181 -7.84 -5.25 -5.24
CA THR A 181 -6.78 -6.17 -5.69
C THR A 181 -6.58 -7.32 -4.73
N THR A 182 -6.71 -7.10 -3.43
CA THR A 182 -6.38 -8.08 -2.39
C THR A 182 -7.52 -8.34 -1.41
N ALA A 183 -8.47 -7.41 -1.27
CA ALA A 183 -9.62 -7.55 -0.37
C ALA A 183 -10.95 -7.37 -1.12
N HIS A 184 -12.03 -7.92 -0.55
CA HIS A 184 -13.37 -7.76 -1.09
C HIS A 184 -13.87 -6.32 -0.91
N GLU A 185 -14.66 -5.84 -1.86
CA GLU A 185 -15.21 -4.48 -1.84
C GLU A 185 -15.97 -4.15 -0.55
N SER A 186 -16.72 -5.11 -0.01
CA SER A 186 -17.44 -4.93 1.26
C SER A 186 -16.51 -4.64 2.43
N GLU A 187 -15.34 -5.27 2.49
CA GLU A 187 -14.34 -5.06 3.53
C GLU A 187 -13.67 -3.69 3.38
N LEU A 188 -13.36 -3.30 2.15
CA LEU A 188 -12.77 -1.99 1.84
C LEU A 188 -13.72 -0.84 2.20
N ARG A 189 -15.00 -0.99 1.86
CA ARG A 189 -16.05 -0.02 2.22
C ARG A 189 -16.24 0.05 3.74
N HIS A 190 -16.29 -1.10 4.41
CA HIS A 190 -16.41 -1.16 5.88
C HIS A 190 -15.21 -0.51 6.59
N ALA A 191 -14.03 -0.59 6.00
CA ALA A 191 -12.82 0.08 6.50
C ALA A 191 -12.86 1.61 6.33
N GLY A 192 -13.80 2.16 5.56
CA GLY A 192 -14.03 3.59 5.40
C GLY A 192 -13.48 4.19 4.09
N ALA A 193 -13.25 3.38 3.05
CA ALA A 193 -12.86 3.89 1.74
C ALA A 193 -13.90 4.87 1.20
N ASP A 194 -13.45 6.02 0.69
CA ASP A 194 -14.32 7.03 0.07
C ASP A 194 -14.72 6.61 -1.36
N TRP A 195 -13.80 5.94 -2.05
CA TRP A 195 -14.02 5.36 -3.38
C TRP A 195 -13.40 3.97 -3.47
N VAL A 196 -14.04 3.10 -4.25
CA VAL A 196 -13.50 1.78 -4.55
C VAL A 196 -13.36 1.65 -6.07
N VAL A 197 -12.17 1.25 -6.51
CA VAL A 197 -11.81 1.07 -7.92
C VAL A 197 -11.23 -0.32 -8.15
N ALA A 198 -11.13 -0.76 -9.40
CA ALA A 198 -10.54 -2.06 -9.70
C ALA A 198 -9.04 -2.10 -9.38
N ASN A 199 -8.29 -1.10 -9.84
CA ASN A 199 -6.83 -0.93 -9.67
C ASN A 199 -6.42 0.48 -10.16
N CYS A 200 -5.12 0.77 -10.24
CA CYS A 200 -4.61 2.07 -10.69
C CYS A 200 -5.02 2.46 -12.10
N LYS A 201 -5.36 1.51 -12.99
CA LYS A 201 -5.87 1.81 -14.34
C LYS A 201 -7.20 2.58 -14.30
N SER A 202 -7.96 2.45 -13.22
CA SER A 202 -9.21 3.18 -13.00
C SER A 202 -8.99 4.61 -12.45
N ILE A 203 -7.74 5.05 -12.30
CA ILE A 203 -7.38 6.39 -11.80
C ILE A 203 -6.64 7.10 -12.93
N SER A 204 -7.21 8.18 -13.43
CA SER A 204 -6.58 9.01 -14.48
C SER A 204 -6.24 10.38 -13.91
N PHE A 205 -5.03 10.85 -14.21
CA PHE A 205 -4.61 12.22 -13.93
C PHE A 205 -4.94 13.10 -15.14
N SER A 206 -5.61 14.24 -14.86
CA SER A 206 -5.87 15.27 -15.87
C SER A 206 -5.07 16.53 -15.50
N PRO A 207 -4.14 16.98 -16.36
CA PRO A 207 -3.45 18.25 -16.12
C PRO A 207 -4.46 19.38 -16.01
N SER A 208 -4.52 20.04 -14.85
CA SER A 208 -5.45 21.15 -14.63
C SER A 208 -4.93 22.42 -15.26
N SER A 209 -5.81 23.15 -15.94
CA SER A 209 -5.52 24.49 -16.49
C SER A 209 -5.79 25.64 -15.51
N THR A 210 -6.22 25.37 -14.27
CA THR A 210 -6.85 26.43 -13.46
C THR A 210 -6.29 26.67 -12.04
N ARG A 211 -5.46 25.79 -11.47
CA ARG A 211 -4.69 26.03 -10.23
C ARG A 211 -3.44 25.17 -10.25
N ASP A 212 -2.27 25.79 -10.17
CA ASP A 212 -0.95 25.12 -10.23
C ASP A 212 -0.67 24.18 -9.04
N ASP A 213 -1.52 24.17 -8.01
CA ASP A 213 -1.28 23.51 -6.73
C ASP A 213 -2.12 22.25 -6.47
N GLU A 214 -3.04 21.86 -7.35
CA GLU A 214 -3.92 20.70 -7.13
C GLU A 214 -3.86 19.70 -8.29
N LEU A 215 -3.77 18.42 -7.95
CA LEU A 215 -3.98 17.31 -8.88
C LEU A 215 -5.48 17.15 -9.13
N ARG A 216 -5.87 16.99 -10.40
CA ARG A 216 -7.23 16.59 -10.78
C ARG A 216 -7.21 15.12 -11.22
N LEU A 217 -8.01 14.31 -10.56
CA LEU A 217 -8.13 12.89 -10.85
C LEU A 217 -9.55 12.58 -11.33
N VAL A 218 -9.63 11.67 -12.30
CA VAL A 218 -10.88 11.08 -12.76
C VAL A 218 -10.87 9.61 -12.40
N LEU A 219 -11.86 9.18 -11.63
CA LEU A 219 -12.01 7.81 -11.17
C LEU A 219 -13.09 7.10 -11.99
N ASP A 220 -12.73 5.95 -12.54
CA ASP A 220 -13.71 4.98 -13.05
C ASP A 220 -14.15 4.10 -11.87
N SER A 221 -15.00 4.67 -11.03
CA SER A 221 -15.53 4.04 -9.80
C SER A 221 -17.03 3.84 -9.93
N GLU A 222 -17.53 2.74 -9.40
CA GLU A 222 -18.95 2.63 -9.09
C GLU A 222 -19.28 3.54 -7.89
N PRO A 223 -20.38 4.33 -7.95
CA PRO A 223 -20.72 5.22 -6.84
C PRO A 223 -21.02 4.42 -5.57
N VAL A 224 -20.51 4.91 -4.44
CA VAL A 224 -20.87 4.38 -3.12
C VAL A 224 -22.33 4.75 -2.85
N ILE A 225 -23.25 3.80 -3.04
CA ILE A 225 -24.62 3.95 -2.55
C ILE A 225 -24.57 3.66 -1.05
N LEU A 226 -24.50 4.73 -0.25
CA LEU A 226 -24.72 4.61 1.19
C LEU A 226 -26.17 4.15 1.37
N ALA A 227 -26.36 2.89 1.77
CA ALA A 227 -27.65 2.43 2.28
C ALA A 227 -27.98 3.30 3.51
N ARG A 228 -29.10 4.03 3.42
CA ARG A 228 -29.66 4.83 4.52
C ARG A 228 -30.28 3.92 5.56
#